data_8eaae5971799e8ae26b61002605ab047
#
_entry.id   8eaae5971799e8ae26b61002605ab047
#
_cell.length_a   1.000
_cell.length_b   1.000
_cell.length_c   1.000
_cell.angle_alpha   90.00
_cell.angle_beta   90.00
_cell.angle_gamma   90.00
#
_symmetry.space_group_name_H-M   'P 1'
#
loop_
_entity.id
_entity.type
_entity.pdbx_description
1 polymer ?
#
loop_
_entity_poly.entity_id
_entity_poly.type
_entity_poly.pdbx_seq_one_letter_code
_entity_poly.pdbx_strand_id
1 'polypeptide(L)'
;STTVKAVVLDQSDSLGDTLFSDYRRHHANVRATVAGLLVDIHKKLVDLGRGDEPIRLSITGSGGLALADNLHVPFIQEVIAETEAIDKEYPQADVIIELGGEDAKITYLKPTPEQRMNGSCAGGTGAFIDQMSTLLDTDAAGLNEMAKSYENLYPIASRCGVFAKTDLQPLINDGAAKPDLAASIFTAVATQTIAGLASGRPIHGTVIFLGGPLFFMSELRAAFQRALEGKVDEFIVPTDAHLYVAYGSALQADTDSDDQGHHFEAYTCDEILK
;
A
#
# COMPACT_ATOMS: atom_id res chain seq x y z
N SER A 1 2.57 -8.60 4.51
CA SER A 1 1.47 -8.07 3.71
C SER A 1 0.23 -8.95 3.80
N THR A 2 -0.96 -8.37 3.74
CA THR A 2 -2.25 -9.10 3.76
C THR A 2 -2.83 -9.30 2.35
N THR A 3 -2.18 -8.72 1.33
CA THR A 3 -2.69 -8.70 -0.05
C THR A 3 -1.60 -9.06 -1.06
N VAL A 4 -2.02 -9.65 -2.17
CA VAL A 4 -1.23 -9.80 -3.40
C VAL A 4 -1.76 -8.84 -4.44
N LYS A 5 -0.87 -8.22 -5.17
CA LYS A 5 -1.16 -7.26 -6.23
C LYS A 5 -0.42 -7.69 -7.48
N ALA A 6 -1.02 -7.46 -8.63
CA ALA A 6 -0.36 -7.68 -9.92
C ALA A 6 -0.66 -6.51 -10.86
N VAL A 7 0.34 -6.15 -11.65
CA VAL A 7 0.22 -5.18 -12.75
C VAL A 7 0.92 -5.76 -13.96
N VAL A 8 0.27 -5.73 -15.10
CA VAL A 8 0.85 -6.07 -16.39
C VAL A 8 0.81 -4.83 -17.27
N LEU A 9 1.97 -4.34 -17.65
CA LEU A 9 2.13 -3.19 -18.53
C LEU A 9 2.32 -3.65 -19.97
N ASP A 10 1.84 -2.85 -20.91
CA ASP A 10 2.30 -2.93 -22.30
C ASP A 10 3.71 -2.31 -22.39
N GLN A 11 4.35 -2.41 -23.56
CA GLN A 11 5.68 -1.81 -23.83
C GLN A 11 5.72 -0.28 -23.72
N SER A 12 4.59 0.34 -23.43
CA SER A 12 4.46 1.77 -23.23
C SER A 12 4.69 2.11 -21.76
N ASP A 13 5.67 2.13 -21.20
CA ASP A 13 6.14 2.75 -19.95
C ASP A 13 5.13 3.58 -19.09
N SER A 14 3.84 3.41 -19.20
CA SER A 14 2.84 4.21 -18.50
C SER A 14 1.82 3.35 -17.75
N LEU A 15 1.46 3.74 -16.53
CA LEU A 15 0.38 3.08 -15.79
C LEU A 15 -0.96 3.15 -16.54
N GLY A 16 -1.13 4.17 -17.40
CA GLY A 16 -2.31 4.32 -18.26
C GLY A 16 -2.47 3.19 -19.30
N ASP A 17 -1.39 2.49 -19.65
CA ASP A 17 -1.38 1.37 -20.60
C ASP A 17 -1.33 0.00 -19.91
N THR A 18 -1.93 -0.09 -18.74
CA THR A 18 -2.05 -1.33 -17.97
C THR A 18 -2.98 -2.31 -18.68
N LEU A 19 -2.45 -3.45 -19.10
CA LEU A 19 -3.22 -4.54 -19.71
C LEU A 19 -4.04 -5.32 -18.69
N PHE A 20 -3.49 -5.46 -17.48
CA PHE A 20 -4.13 -6.14 -16.36
C PHE A 20 -3.64 -5.54 -15.05
N SER A 21 -4.56 -5.39 -14.11
CA SER A 21 -4.24 -5.10 -12.72
C SER A 21 -5.22 -5.79 -11.79
N ASP A 22 -4.73 -6.24 -10.64
CA ASP A 22 -5.58 -6.86 -9.62
C ASP A 22 -5.00 -6.67 -8.21
N TYR A 23 -5.89 -6.69 -7.23
CA TYR A 23 -5.60 -6.51 -5.82
C TYR A 23 -6.44 -7.47 -4.99
N ARG A 24 -5.82 -8.49 -4.38
CA ARG A 24 -6.52 -9.57 -3.67
C ARG A 24 -5.99 -9.79 -2.25
N ARG A 25 -6.88 -10.01 -1.30
CA ARG A 25 -6.51 -10.56 0.01
C ARG A 25 -6.14 -12.03 -0.15
N HIS A 26 -5.00 -12.45 0.42
CA HIS A 26 -4.52 -13.83 0.31
C HIS A 26 -4.96 -14.75 1.45
N HIS A 27 -5.55 -14.22 2.53
CA HIS A 27 -6.05 -15.00 3.67
C HIS A 27 -5.07 -16.08 4.14
N ALA A 28 -3.80 -15.73 4.29
CA ALA A 28 -2.68 -16.61 4.61
C ALA A 28 -2.34 -17.68 3.55
N ASN A 29 -2.95 -17.64 2.36
CA ASN A 29 -2.68 -18.58 1.27
C ASN A 29 -2.08 -17.85 0.05
N VAL A 30 -0.86 -17.32 0.22
CA VAL A 30 -0.16 -16.51 -0.79
C VAL A 30 0.03 -17.29 -2.09
N ARG A 31 0.51 -18.55 -2.01
CA ARG A 31 0.80 -19.36 -3.21
C ARG A 31 -0.43 -19.56 -4.11
N ALA A 32 -1.56 -19.97 -3.52
CA ALA A 32 -2.77 -20.18 -4.29
C ALA A 32 -3.30 -18.85 -4.87
N THR A 33 -3.16 -17.75 -4.14
CA THR A 33 -3.58 -16.43 -4.63
C THR A 33 -2.73 -15.98 -5.81
N VAL A 34 -1.40 -16.15 -5.74
CA VAL A 34 -0.50 -15.83 -6.85
C VAL A 34 -0.75 -16.73 -8.05
N ALA A 35 -0.89 -18.05 -7.85
CA ALA A 35 -1.22 -18.97 -8.94
C ALA A 35 -2.53 -18.58 -9.64
N GLY A 36 -3.56 -18.23 -8.88
CA GLY A 36 -4.81 -17.73 -9.44
C GLY A 36 -4.66 -16.43 -10.23
N LEU A 37 -3.81 -15.50 -9.75
CA LEU A 37 -3.51 -14.26 -10.48
C LEU A 37 -2.79 -14.53 -11.81
N LEU A 38 -1.81 -15.42 -11.81
CA LEU A 38 -1.08 -15.80 -13.05
C LEU A 38 -2.02 -16.43 -14.09
N VAL A 39 -2.96 -17.28 -13.64
CA VAL A 39 -4.00 -17.86 -14.53
C VAL A 39 -4.89 -16.75 -15.11
N ASP A 40 -5.30 -15.77 -14.30
CA ASP A 40 -6.15 -14.70 -14.78
C ASP A 40 -5.40 -13.73 -15.71
N ILE A 41 -4.10 -13.48 -15.46
CA ILE A 41 -3.22 -12.74 -16.37
C ILE A 41 -3.13 -13.46 -17.72
N HIS A 42 -2.82 -14.77 -17.71
CA HIS A 42 -2.76 -15.57 -18.95
C HIS A 42 -4.07 -15.46 -19.74
N LYS A 43 -5.20 -15.73 -19.06
CA LYS A 43 -6.52 -15.63 -19.71
C LYS A 43 -6.74 -14.26 -20.33
N LYS A 44 -6.42 -13.19 -19.63
CA LYS A 44 -6.55 -11.82 -20.13
C LYS A 44 -5.68 -11.57 -21.37
N LEU A 45 -4.42 -12.04 -21.38
CA LEU A 45 -3.53 -11.91 -22.51
C LEU A 45 -4.02 -12.72 -23.73
N VAL A 46 -4.54 -13.94 -23.51
CA VAL A 46 -5.18 -14.73 -24.56
C VAL A 46 -6.39 -14.02 -25.16
N ASP A 47 -7.26 -13.44 -24.31
CA ASP A 47 -8.44 -12.68 -24.76
C ASP A 47 -8.04 -11.44 -25.58
N LEU A 48 -6.86 -10.87 -25.33
CA LEU A 48 -6.27 -9.77 -26.11
C LEU A 48 -5.54 -10.23 -27.38
N GLY A 49 -5.45 -11.54 -27.64
CA GLY A 49 -4.70 -12.11 -28.77
C GLY A 49 -3.17 -12.11 -28.56
N ARG A 50 -2.72 -11.97 -27.32
CA ARG A 50 -1.30 -11.84 -26.92
C ARG A 50 -0.81 -13.00 -26.04
N GLY A 51 -1.52 -14.11 -26.02
CA GLY A 51 -1.20 -15.25 -25.12
C GLY A 51 0.17 -15.89 -25.35
N ASP A 52 0.70 -15.81 -26.57
CA ASP A 52 2.01 -16.36 -26.95
C ASP A 52 3.15 -15.33 -26.85
N GLU A 53 2.83 -14.07 -26.48
CA GLU A 53 3.87 -13.05 -26.35
C GLU A 53 4.72 -13.32 -25.09
N PRO A 54 6.04 -13.13 -25.19
CA PRO A 54 6.91 -13.26 -24.03
C PRO A 54 6.65 -12.11 -23.05
N ILE A 55 6.60 -12.43 -21.76
CA ILE A 55 6.49 -11.47 -20.67
C ILE A 55 7.71 -11.54 -19.77
N ARG A 56 8.09 -10.42 -19.20
CA ARG A 56 9.08 -10.35 -18.12
C ARG A 56 8.33 -10.28 -16.79
N LEU A 57 8.77 -11.05 -15.82
CA LEU A 57 8.16 -11.13 -14.50
C LEU A 57 9.15 -10.71 -13.44
N SER A 58 8.74 -9.84 -12.56
CA SER A 58 9.44 -9.52 -11.32
C SER A 58 8.51 -9.63 -10.12
N ILE A 59 9.07 -9.82 -8.96
CA ILE A 59 8.33 -9.89 -7.70
C ILE A 59 8.91 -8.88 -6.72
N THR A 60 8.04 -8.26 -5.94
CA THR A 60 8.38 -7.32 -4.87
C THR A 60 7.54 -7.61 -3.63
N GLY A 61 7.86 -6.93 -2.54
CA GLY A 61 7.12 -7.08 -1.29
C GLY A 61 7.78 -8.04 -0.30
N SER A 62 7.62 -7.76 0.98
CA SER A 62 8.27 -8.51 2.08
C SER A 62 7.97 -10.03 2.06
N GLY A 63 6.77 -10.42 1.59
CA GLY A 63 6.38 -11.82 1.42
C GLY A 63 6.80 -12.44 0.08
N GLY A 64 7.37 -11.67 -0.83
CA GLY A 64 7.65 -12.08 -2.21
C GLY A 64 8.99 -12.78 -2.42
N LEU A 65 9.99 -12.58 -1.53
CA LEU A 65 11.35 -13.07 -1.75
C LEU A 65 11.42 -14.60 -1.98
N ALA A 66 10.80 -15.37 -1.08
CA ALA A 66 10.78 -16.83 -1.23
C ALA A 66 9.99 -17.30 -2.47
N LEU A 67 9.03 -16.51 -2.93
CA LEU A 67 8.28 -16.78 -4.14
C LEU A 67 9.14 -16.49 -5.39
N ALA A 68 9.87 -15.38 -5.40
CA ALA A 68 10.80 -15.02 -6.46
C ALA A 68 11.88 -16.10 -6.63
N ASP A 69 12.48 -16.57 -5.51
CA ASP A 69 13.45 -17.66 -5.52
C ASP A 69 12.85 -18.95 -6.11
N ASN A 70 11.62 -19.31 -5.74
CA ASN A 70 10.96 -20.52 -6.22
C ASN A 70 10.61 -20.46 -7.71
N LEU A 71 10.25 -19.28 -8.21
CA LEU A 71 9.90 -19.05 -9.61
C LEU A 71 11.13 -18.70 -10.47
N HIS A 72 12.30 -18.55 -9.85
CA HIS A 72 13.54 -18.13 -10.52
C HIS A 72 13.40 -16.79 -11.25
N VAL A 73 12.65 -15.84 -10.66
CA VAL A 73 12.45 -14.50 -11.21
C VAL A 73 13.10 -13.45 -10.31
N PRO A 74 13.48 -12.29 -10.84
CA PRO A 74 14.07 -11.21 -10.07
C PRO A 74 13.16 -10.73 -8.94
N PHE A 75 13.79 -10.41 -7.79
CA PHE A 75 13.14 -9.75 -6.68
C PHE A 75 13.57 -8.28 -6.63
N ILE A 76 12.60 -7.38 -6.69
CA ILE A 76 12.81 -5.94 -6.59
C ILE A 76 12.47 -5.47 -5.17
N GLN A 77 13.37 -4.71 -4.55
CA GLN A 77 13.09 -4.13 -3.23
C GLN A 77 11.94 -3.11 -3.32
N GLU A 78 11.05 -3.12 -2.34
CA GLU A 78 9.87 -2.24 -2.32
C GLU A 78 10.24 -0.75 -2.43
N VAL A 79 11.30 -0.31 -1.74
CA VAL A 79 11.74 1.09 -1.80
C VAL A 79 12.19 1.48 -3.22
N ILE A 80 12.84 0.59 -3.95
CA ILE A 80 13.28 0.83 -5.32
C ILE A 80 12.06 0.91 -6.24
N ALA A 81 11.16 -0.09 -6.17
CA ALA A 81 9.96 -0.12 -6.97
C ALA A 81 9.06 1.11 -6.71
N GLU A 82 8.85 1.47 -5.44
CA GLU A 82 8.04 2.62 -5.06
C GLU A 82 8.64 3.94 -5.60
N THR A 83 9.94 4.13 -5.41
CA THR A 83 10.64 5.34 -5.84
C THR A 83 10.63 5.49 -7.35
N GLU A 84 10.90 4.42 -8.09
CA GLU A 84 10.87 4.41 -9.56
C GLU A 84 9.51 4.84 -10.12
N ALA A 85 8.44 4.26 -9.58
CA ALA A 85 7.09 4.61 -10.01
C ALA A 85 6.74 6.08 -9.72
N ILE A 86 7.17 6.59 -8.57
CA ILE A 86 6.87 7.97 -8.18
C ILE A 86 7.75 8.97 -8.93
N ASP A 87 9.03 8.70 -9.12
CA ASP A 87 9.91 9.59 -9.89
C ASP A 87 9.44 9.74 -11.33
N LYS A 88 8.85 8.68 -11.90
CA LYS A 88 8.31 8.71 -13.25
C LYS A 88 7.03 9.54 -13.35
N GLU A 89 6.06 9.32 -12.47
CA GLU A 89 4.72 9.91 -12.56
C GLU A 89 4.60 11.24 -11.79
N TYR A 90 5.37 11.42 -10.72
CA TYR A 90 5.30 12.57 -9.80
C TYR A 90 6.70 13.07 -9.40
N PRO A 91 7.54 13.52 -10.36
CA PRO A 91 8.93 13.95 -10.09
C PRO A 91 9.03 15.14 -9.12
N GLN A 92 7.92 15.86 -8.90
CA GLN A 92 7.85 16.95 -7.91
C GLN A 92 7.68 16.45 -6.48
N ALA A 93 7.35 15.18 -6.25
CA ALA A 93 7.10 14.63 -4.92
C ALA A 93 8.29 14.80 -3.98
N ASP A 94 8.01 15.06 -2.72
CA ASP A 94 9.00 15.20 -1.65
C ASP A 94 8.93 14.05 -0.64
N VAL A 95 7.72 13.59 -0.33
CA VAL A 95 7.48 12.54 0.67
C VAL A 95 6.38 11.60 0.21
N ILE A 96 6.58 10.31 0.44
CA ILE A 96 5.54 9.30 0.29
C ILE A 96 5.10 8.83 1.67
N ILE A 97 3.81 8.72 1.90
CA ILE A 97 3.21 8.03 3.04
C ILE A 97 2.47 6.83 2.49
N GLU A 98 2.97 5.62 2.76
CA GLU A 98 2.35 4.36 2.37
C GLU A 98 1.79 3.64 3.59
N LEU A 99 0.52 3.25 3.52
CA LEU A 99 -0.08 2.33 4.48
C LEU A 99 -0.44 1.02 3.80
N GLY A 100 0.21 -0.03 4.24
CA GLY A 100 -0.08 -1.41 3.84
C GLY A 100 -1.03 -2.11 4.80
N GLY A 101 -1.23 -3.41 4.58
CA GLY A 101 -2.01 -4.26 5.49
C GLY A 101 -1.34 -4.44 6.85
N GLU A 102 -0.02 -4.57 6.89
CA GLU A 102 0.79 -4.83 8.10
C GLU A 102 1.90 -3.81 8.29
N ASP A 103 2.25 -3.06 7.24
CA ASP A 103 3.35 -2.12 7.23
C ASP A 103 2.82 -0.69 7.07
N ALA A 104 3.48 0.25 7.72
CA ALA A 104 3.34 1.67 7.51
C ALA A 104 4.73 2.24 7.18
N LYS A 105 4.83 3.07 6.15
CA LYS A 105 6.10 3.60 5.66
C LYS A 105 6.00 5.09 5.42
N ILE A 106 7.10 5.79 5.65
CA ILE A 106 7.33 7.16 5.18
C ILE A 106 8.65 7.15 4.42
N THR A 107 8.59 7.52 3.14
CA THR A 107 9.76 7.63 2.27
C THR A 107 9.99 9.10 1.94
N TYR A 108 11.12 9.64 2.38
CA TYR A 108 11.59 10.96 1.98
C TYR A 108 12.39 10.81 0.70
N LEU A 109 12.00 11.49 -0.36
CA LEU A 109 12.60 11.29 -1.69
C LEU A 109 13.86 12.12 -1.90
N LYS A 110 13.98 13.26 -1.20
CA LYS A 110 15.07 14.22 -1.41
C LYS A 110 15.91 14.44 -0.15
N PRO A 111 17.25 14.64 -0.28
CA PRO A 111 18.05 14.63 -1.52
C PRO A 111 18.32 13.21 -2.05
N THR A 112 18.19 12.20 -1.23
CA THR A 112 18.31 10.78 -1.53
C THR A 112 17.15 10.04 -0.85
N PRO A 113 16.57 9.02 -1.47
CA PRO A 113 15.48 8.26 -0.86
C PRO A 113 15.88 7.68 0.50
N GLU A 114 15.10 7.99 1.53
CA GLU A 114 15.22 7.45 2.88
C GLU A 114 13.86 6.93 3.32
N GLN A 115 13.73 5.60 3.40
CA GLN A 115 12.50 4.96 3.85
C GLN A 115 12.58 4.62 5.34
N ARG A 116 11.51 4.94 6.06
CA ARG A 116 11.28 4.56 7.44
C ARG A 116 10.03 3.72 7.51
N MET A 117 10.12 2.61 8.19
CA MET A 117 9.02 1.64 8.30
C MET A 117 8.78 1.32 9.78
N ASN A 118 7.52 1.04 10.14
CA ASN A 118 7.20 0.53 11.46
C ASN A 118 7.89 -0.83 11.68
N GLY A 119 8.28 -1.07 12.93
CA GLY A 119 8.82 -2.37 13.34
C GLY A 119 7.71 -3.43 13.48
N SER A 120 7.79 -4.25 14.51
CA SER A 120 6.88 -5.38 14.75
C SER A 120 5.45 -4.98 15.15
N CYS A 121 5.14 -3.68 15.31
CA CYS A 121 3.84 -3.22 15.77
C CYS A 121 2.92 -2.91 14.60
N ALA A 122 1.76 -3.56 14.54
CA ALA A 122 0.73 -3.28 13.54
C ALA A 122 -0.03 -1.96 13.75
N GLY A 123 0.30 -1.18 14.78
CA GLY A 123 -0.29 0.15 15.00
C GLY A 123 -0.07 1.06 13.80
N GLY A 124 -1.11 1.71 13.32
CA GLY A 124 -1.04 2.56 12.13
C GLY A 124 -1.16 1.82 10.80
N THR A 125 -1.59 0.57 10.77
CA THR A 125 -1.70 -0.25 9.56
C THR A 125 -3.14 -0.68 9.28
N GLY A 126 -3.37 -1.29 8.10
CA GLY A 126 -4.67 -1.85 7.74
C GLY A 126 -5.17 -2.90 8.73
N ALA A 127 -4.29 -3.76 9.25
CA ALA A 127 -4.65 -4.77 10.24
C ALA A 127 -5.12 -4.14 11.57
N PHE A 128 -4.54 -3.00 11.98
CA PHE A 128 -5.03 -2.24 13.11
C PHE A 128 -6.44 -1.71 12.85
N ILE A 129 -6.69 -1.16 11.66
CA ILE A 129 -8.00 -0.65 11.26
C ILE A 129 -9.04 -1.78 11.25
N ASP A 130 -8.71 -2.93 10.68
CA ASP A 130 -9.58 -4.12 10.68
C ASP A 130 -9.93 -4.59 12.11
N GLN A 131 -8.98 -4.55 13.05
CA GLN A 131 -9.23 -4.86 14.46
C GLN A 131 -10.17 -3.84 15.13
N MET A 132 -9.96 -2.55 14.88
CA MET A 132 -10.77 -1.51 15.49
C MET A 132 -12.19 -1.47 14.90
N SER A 133 -12.34 -1.73 13.61
CA SER A 133 -13.65 -1.81 12.98
C SER A 133 -14.50 -2.96 13.56
N THR A 134 -13.88 -4.10 13.86
CA THR A 134 -14.56 -5.21 14.53
C THR A 134 -15.14 -4.84 15.90
N LEU A 135 -14.51 -3.93 16.65
CA LEU A 135 -15.03 -3.45 17.94
C LEU A 135 -16.29 -2.60 17.79
N LEU A 136 -16.49 -2.00 16.63
CA LEU A 136 -17.66 -1.18 16.29
C LEU A 136 -18.72 -1.97 15.50
N ASP A 137 -18.57 -3.31 15.39
CA ASP A 137 -19.45 -4.21 14.62
C ASP A 137 -19.51 -3.83 13.13
N THR A 138 -18.37 -3.52 12.52
CA THR A 138 -18.28 -3.12 11.12
C THR A 138 -16.98 -3.62 10.49
N ASP A 139 -16.78 -3.32 9.22
CA ASP A 139 -15.52 -3.50 8.49
C ASP A 139 -14.83 -2.15 8.19
N ALA A 140 -13.69 -2.17 7.51
CA ALA A 140 -12.94 -0.96 7.19
C ALA A 140 -13.73 0.03 6.32
N ALA A 141 -14.56 -0.47 5.40
CA ALA A 141 -15.40 0.38 4.55
C ALA A 141 -16.52 1.04 5.37
N GLY A 142 -17.19 0.27 6.22
CA GLY A 142 -18.22 0.79 7.14
C GLY A 142 -17.64 1.76 8.16
N LEU A 143 -16.41 1.51 8.66
CA LEU A 143 -15.70 2.46 9.52
C LEU A 143 -15.48 3.80 8.81
N ASN A 144 -15.05 3.76 7.54
CA ASN A 144 -14.85 4.96 6.73
C ASN A 144 -16.17 5.72 6.54
N GLU A 145 -17.28 5.02 6.23
CA GLU A 145 -18.58 5.67 6.08
C GLU A 145 -19.09 6.31 7.39
N MET A 146 -18.93 5.62 8.52
CA MET A 146 -19.27 6.16 9.84
C MET A 146 -18.50 7.45 10.14
N ALA A 147 -17.20 7.46 9.87
CA ALA A 147 -16.33 8.60 10.17
C ALA A 147 -16.71 9.89 9.42
N LYS A 148 -17.48 9.83 8.34
CA LYS A 148 -17.91 11.02 7.58
C LYS A 148 -18.81 11.95 8.36
N SER A 149 -19.53 11.46 9.37
CA SER A 149 -20.52 12.21 10.13
C SER A 149 -20.10 12.45 11.59
N TYR A 150 -18.80 12.43 11.90
CA TYR A 150 -18.32 12.70 13.25
C TYR A 150 -18.54 14.17 13.65
N GLU A 151 -18.77 14.38 14.93
CA GLU A 151 -18.89 15.71 15.54
C GLU A 151 -17.77 15.97 16.55
N ASN A 152 -17.26 14.91 17.20
CA ASN A 152 -16.23 15.00 18.22
C ASN A 152 -15.06 14.02 17.95
N LEU A 153 -13.88 14.38 18.41
CA LEU A 153 -12.71 13.50 18.39
C LEU A 153 -12.27 13.18 19.82
N TYR A 154 -12.11 11.89 20.10
CA TYR A 154 -11.61 11.41 21.38
C TYR A 154 -10.11 11.10 21.32
N PRO A 155 -9.33 11.41 22.36
CA PRO A 155 -7.95 10.98 22.42
C PRO A 155 -7.88 9.46 22.60
N ILE A 156 -7.33 8.78 21.61
CA ILE A 156 -7.11 7.34 21.62
C ILE A 156 -5.61 7.11 21.56
N ALA A 157 -5.08 6.21 22.43
CA ALA A 157 -3.67 5.86 22.40
C ALA A 157 -3.30 5.22 21.07
N SER A 158 -2.37 5.85 20.37
CA SER A 158 -1.98 5.48 19.00
C SER A 158 -0.84 4.46 18.94
N ARG A 159 -0.29 4.02 20.08
CA ARG A 159 0.94 3.21 20.12
C ARG A 159 0.75 1.72 19.91
N CYS A 160 -0.39 1.17 20.29
CA CYS A 160 -0.63 -0.28 20.26
C CYS A 160 -2.13 -0.57 20.22
N GLY A 161 -2.53 -1.58 19.42
CA GLY A 161 -3.94 -2.00 19.33
C GLY A 161 -4.55 -2.41 20.67
N VAL A 162 -3.75 -2.92 21.62
CA VAL A 162 -4.21 -3.26 22.98
C VAL A 162 -4.60 -1.99 23.75
N PHE A 163 -3.75 -0.96 23.74
CA PHE A 163 -4.05 0.30 24.42
C PHE A 163 -5.20 1.05 23.73
N ALA A 164 -5.23 1.09 22.40
CA ALA A 164 -6.34 1.67 21.67
C ALA A 164 -7.69 1.02 22.03
N LYS A 165 -7.70 -0.32 22.15
CA LYS A 165 -8.88 -1.07 22.62
C LYS A 165 -9.27 -0.70 24.03
N THR A 166 -8.30 -0.53 24.92
CA THR A 166 -8.52 -0.14 26.32
C THR A 166 -9.11 1.27 26.42
N ASP A 167 -8.74 2.18 25.52
CA ASP A 167 -9.29 3.54 25.49
C ASP A 167 -10.68 3.57 24.85
N LEU A 168 -10.91 2.75 23.82
CA LEU A 168 -12.20 2.69 23.12
C LEU A 168 -13.31 2.05 23.96
N GLN A 169 -13.00 1.02 24.73
CA GLN A 169 -14.01 0.24 25.46
C GLN A 169 -14.82 1.07 26.47
N PRO A 170 -14.20 1.95 27.30
CA PRO A 170 -14.94 2.86 28.15
C PRO A 170 -15.85 3.82 27.36
N LEU A 171 -15.34 4.39 26.27
CA LEU A 171 -16.12 5.30 25.43
C LEU A 171 -17.34 4.60 24.83
N ILE A 172 -17.21 3.35 24.38
CA ILE A 172 -18.33 2.54 23.88
C ILE A 172 -19.35 2.31 25.00
N ASN A 173 -18.89 1.95 26.20
CA ASN A 173 -19.74 1.69 27.35
C ASN A 173 -20.47 2.97 27.82
N ASP A 174 -19.85 4.13 27.69
CA ASP A 174 -20.42 5.44 28.01
C ASP A 174 -21.36 5.97 26.91
N GLY A 175 -21.51 5.20 25.81
CA GLY A 175 -22.43 5.55 24.72
C GLY A 175 -21.93 6.60 23.74
N ALA A 176 -20.61 6.74 23.60
CA ALA A 176 -20.03 7.62 22.58
C ALA A 176 -20.55 7.25 21.17
N ALA A 177 -20.76 8.24 20.32
CA ALA A 177 -21.28 8.03 19.00
C ALA A 177 -20.28 7.24 18.12
N LYS A 178 -20.76 6.20 17.43
CA LYS A 178 -19.89 5.39 16.54
C LYS A 178 -19.15 6.22 15.48
N PRO A 179 -19.74 7.26 14.85
CA PRO A 179 -19.02 8.17 13.95
C PRO A 179 -17.80 8.84 14.61
N ASP A 180 -17.95 9.32 15.83
CA ASP A 180 -16.89 9.99 16.58
C ASP A 180 -15.75 9.01 16.90
N LEU A 181 -16.08 7.78 17.31
CA LEU A 181 -15.12 6.73 17.56
C LEU A 181 -14.36 6.33 16.28
N ALA A 182 -15.08 6.22 15.15
CA ALA A 182 -14.46 5.89 13.85
C ALA A 182 -13.46 6.97 13.41
N ALA A 183 -13.83 8.24 13.48
CA ALA A 183 -12.93 9.35 13.15
C ALA A 183 -11.75 9.45 14.12
N SER A 184 -11.95 9.13 15.40
CA SER A 184 -10.90 9.09 16.42
C SER A 184 -9.90 7.97 16.16
N ILE A 185 -10.35 6.80 15.70
CA ILE A 185 -9.49 5.69 15.27
C ILE A 185 -8.59 6.14 14.12
N PHE A 186 -9.13 6.75 13.06
CA PHE A 186 -8.33 7.25 11.94
C PHE A 186 -7.35 8.34 12.35
N THR A 187 -7.74 9.21 13.28
CA THR A 187 -6.84 10.23 13.86
C THR A 187 -5.69 9.58 14.62
N ALA A 188 -5.96 8.52 15.38
CA ALA A 188 -4.94 7.75 16.08
C ALA A 188 -3.97 7.08 15.10
N VAL A 189 -4.45 6.50 14.00
CA VAL A 189 -3.62 5.91 12.93
C VAL A 189 -2.68 6.96 12.35
N ALA A 190 -3.22 8.11 11.92
CA ALA A 190 -2.42 9.18 11.33
C ALA A 190 -1.36 9.70 12.31
N THR A 191 -1.75 9.98 13.56
CA THR A 191 -0.83 10.47 14.60
C THR A 191 0.27 9.45 14.89
N GLN A 192 -0.05 8.16 14.98
CA GLN A 192 0.92 7.09 15.22
C GLN A 192 1.93 6.99 14.08
N THR A 193 1.45 6.99 12.84
CA THR A 193 2.31 6.90 11.66
C THR A 193 3.26 8.10 11.60
N ILE A 194 2.73 9.32 11.73
CA ILE A 194 3.55 10.53 11.68
C ILE A 194 4.55 10.57 12.84
N ALA A 195 4.10 10.42 14.08
CA ALA A 195 4.97 10.54 15.24
C ALA A 195 6.01 9.41 15.31
N GLY A 196 5.59 8.17 14.98
CA GLY A 196 6.45 7.00 15.04
C GLY A 196 7.51 6.95 13.94
N LEU A 197 7.14 7.28 12.72
CA LEU A 197 8.03 7.12 11.56
C LEU A 197 8.79 8.41 11.22
N ALA A 198 8.15 9.56 11.26
CA ALA A 198 8.86 10.81 11.00
C ALA A 198 9.93 11.10 12.06
N SER A 199 9.73 10.68 13.31
CA SER A 199 10.72 10.81 14.41
C SER A 199 11.36 12.21 14.47
N GLY A 200 10.55 13.24 14.31
CA GLY A 200 10.96 14.64 14.32
C GLY A 200 11.47 15.21 13.00
N ARG A 201 11.67 14.39 11.95
CA ARG A 201 11.96 14.90 10.61
C ARG A 201 10.70 15.53 10.04
N PRO A 202 10.75 16.78 9.54
CA PRO A 202 9.57 17.45 8.98
C PRO A 202 9.01 16.69 7.75
N ILE A 203 7.70 16.58 7.68
CA ILE A 203 6.96 16.20 6.47
C ILE A 203 6.48 17.51 5.85
N HIS A 204 6.92 17.82 4.63
CA HIS A 204 6.62 19.07 3.94
C HIS A 204 6.64 18.88 2.42
N GLY A 205 6.29 19.92 1.66
CA GLY A 205 6.26 19.91 0.20
C GLY A 205 5.08 19.10 -0.34
N THR A 206 5.30 18.38 -1.43
CA THR A 206 4.29 17.52 -2.06
C THR A 206 4.33 16.12 -1.45
N VAL A 207 3.23 15.69 -0.84
CA VAL A 207 3.08 14.39 -0.20
C VAL A 207 2.18 13.48 -1.03
N ILE A 208 2.71 12.30 -1.37
CA ILE A 208 1.96 11.26 -2.08
C ILE A 208 1.41 10.24 -1.09
N PHE A 209 0.13 9.92 -1.19
CA PHE A 209 -0.50 8.85 -0.43
C PHE A 209 -0.58 7.57 -1.24
N LEU A 210 0.02 6.49 -0.74
CA LEU A 210 0.03 5.16 -1.35
C LEU A 210 -0.53 4.08 -0.42
N GLY A 211 -0.80 2.92 -1.01
CA GLY A 211 -1.27 1.73 -0.30
C GLY A 211 -2.79 1.64 -0.17
N GLY A 212 -3.29 0.42 0.05
CA GLY A 212 -4.71 0.14 0.09
C GLY A 212 -5.51 0.97 1.10
N PRO A 213 -5.11 1.04 2.36
CA PRO A 213 -5.81 1.87 3.36
C PRO A 213 -5.98 3.32 2.94
N LEU A 214 -4.94 3.97 2.44
CA LEU A 214 -5.01 5.36 2.00
C LEU A 214 -5.75 5.52 0.67
N PHE A 215 -5.75 4.50 -0.19
CA PHE A 215 -6.51 4.53 -1.44
C PHE A 215 -8.03 4.41 -1.21
N PHE A 216 -8.46 3.43 -0.39
CA PHE A 216 -9.88 3.13 -0.21
C PHE A 216 -10.59 3.99 0.84
N MET A 217 -9.87 4.55 1.83
CA MET A 217 -10.47 5.24 2.97
C MET A 217 -10.23 6.76 2.93
N SER A 218 -11.25 7.51 2.48
CA SER A 218 -11.20 8.98 2.39
C SER A 218 -11.00 9.64 3.76
N GLU A 219 -11.64 9.12 4.80
CA GLU A 219 -11.58 9.72 6.14
C GLU A 219 -10.24 9.46 6.83
N LEU A 220 -9.55 8.37 6.47
CA LEU A 220 -8.16 8.14 6.88
C LEU A 220 -7.24 9.19 6.25
N ARG A 221 -7.38 9.47 4.94
CA ARG A 221 -6.64 10.56 4.28
C ARG A 221 -6.92 11.91 4.94
N ALA A 222 -8.18 12.21 5.20
CA ALA A 222 -8.58 13.45 5.88
C ALA A 222 -7.93 13.58 7.27
N ALA A 223 -7.77 12.47 8.00
CA ALA A 223 -7.06 12.46 9.29
C ALA A 223 -5.57 12.82 9.13
N PHE A 224 -4.88 12.29 8.11
CA PHE A 224 -3.50 12.68 7.80
C PHE A 224 -3.41 14.15 7.38
N GLN A 225 -4.32 14.62 6.54
CA GLN A 225 -4.35 16.01 6.09
C GLN A 225 -4.52 16.97 7.27
N ARG A 226 -5.44 16.68 8.21
CA ARG A 226 -5.60 17.47 9.45
C ARG A 226 -4.34 17.47 10.31
N ALA A 227 -3.69 16.32 10.46
CA ALA A 227 -2.49 16.19 11.31
C ALA A 227 -1.25 16.91 10.70
N LEU A 228 -1.24 17.13 9.41
CA LEU A 228 -0.17 17.79 8.65
C LEU A 228 -0.58 19.17 8.12
N GLU A 229 -1.71 19.71 8.57
CA GLU A 229 -2.20 21.03 8.17
C GLU A 229 -1.17 22.12 8.44
N GLY A 230 -0.96 23.00 7.47
CA GLY A 230 0.01 24.07 7.52
C GLY A 230 1.49 23.65 7.41
N LYS A 231 1.76 22.36 7.17
CA LYS A 231 3.12 21.82 7.01
C LYS A 231 3.37 21.28 5.60
N VAL A 232 2.35 20.83 4.92
CA VAL A 232 2.39 20.22 3.59
C VAL A 232 1.76 21.18 2.59
N ASP A 233 2.38 21.34 1.44
CA ASP A 233 1.91 22.25 0.38
C ASP A 233 0.81 21.58 -0.45
N GLU A 234 0.97 20.29 -0.74
CA GLU A 234 0.03 19.53 -1.56
C GLU A 234 -0.03 18.07 -1.14
N PHE A 235 -1.25 17.50 -1.16
CA PHE A 235 -1.48 16.06 -1.02
C PHE A 235 -2.01 15.48 -2.32
N ILE A 236 -1.34 14.44 -2.82
CA ILE A 236 -1.72 13.74 -4.04
C ILE A 236 -2.09 12.29 -3.69
N VAL A 237 -3.20 11.82 -4.24
CA VAL A 237 -3.60 10.42 -4.23
C VAL A 237 -3.60 9.95 -5.69
N PRO A 238 -2.60 9.22 -6.13
CA PRO A 238 -2.59 8.69 -7.49
C PRO A 238 -3.80 7.82 -7.80
N THR A 239 -4.22 7.81 -9.07
CA THR A 239 -5.11 6.77 -9.55
C THR A 239 -4.42 5.43 -9.32
N ASP A 240 -5.14 4.45 -8.76
CA ASP A 240 -4.58 3.15 -8.42
C ASP A 240 -3.40 3.17 -7.44
N ALA A 241 -3.36 4.14 -6.52
CA ALA A 241 -2.33 4.31 -5.49
C ALA A 241 -1.99 3.03 -4.70
N HIS A 242 -2.89 2.07 -4.66
CA HIS A 242 -2.72 0.76 -4.03
C HIS A 242 -1.86 -0.22 -4.85
N LEU A 243 -1.52 0.10 -6.11
CA LEU A 243 -0.76 -0.73 -7.05
C LEU A 243 0.65 -0.21 -7.33
N TYR A 244 1.05 0.96 -6.81
CA TYR A 244 2.29 1.65 -7.21
C TYR A 244 3.56 0.84 -6.99
N VAL A 245 3.65 0.06 -5.93
CA VAL A 245 4.81 -0.83 -5.71
C VAL A 245 4.87 -1.95 -6.76
N ALA A 246 3.72 -2.51 -7.16
CA ALA A 246 3.67 -3.50 -8.24
C ALA A 246 3.97 -2.85 -9.61
N TYR A 247 3.48 -1.63 -9.83
CA TYR A 247 3.78 -0.85 -11.02
C TYR A 247 5.28 -0.57 -11.16
N GLY A 248 5.93 -0.06 -10.12
CA GLY A 248 7.37 0.18 -10.13
C GLY A 248 8.19 -1.09 -10.31
N SER A 249 7.75 -2.22 -9.76
CA SER A 249 8.36 -3.52 -10.03
C SER A 249 8.26 -3.91 -11.51
N ALA A 250 7.11 -3.66 -12.14
CA ALA A 250 6.91 -3.92 -13.56
C ALA A 250 7.80 -3.01 -14.45
N LEU A 251 7.96 -1.74 -14.08
CA LEU A 251 8.89 -0.82 -14.78
C LEU A 251 10.33 -1.32 -14.72
N GLN A 252 10.78 -1.80 -13.56
CA GLN A 252 12.12 -2.38 -13.41
C GLN A 252 12.30 -3.65 -14.25
N ALA A 253 11.27 -4.46 -14.43
CA ALA A 253 11.33 -5.67 -15.25
C ALA A 253 11.50 -5.37 -16.75
N ASP A 254 11.22 -4.15 -17.20
CA ASP A 254 11.42 -3.74 -18.60
C ASP A 254 12.89 -3.38 -18.92
N THR A 255 13.74 -3.22 -17.91
CA THR A 255 15.17 -3.03 -18.11
C THR A 255 15.85 -4.36 -18.48
N ASP A 256 16.91 -4.33 -19.30
CA ASP A 256 17.66 -5.55 -19.64
C ASP A 256 18.43 -6.16 -18.48
N SER A 257 18.73 -5.35 -17.48
CA SER A 257 19.35 -5.77 -16.21
C SER A 257 19.06 -4.74 -15.12
N ASP A 258 18.97 -5.20 -13.87
CA ASP A 258 18.97 -4.32 -12.72
C ASP A 258 20.36 -3.74 -12.44
N ASP A 259 20.45 -2.80 -11.48
CA ASP A 259 21.72 -2.21 -11.04
C ASP A 259 22.73 -3.24 -10.46
N GLN A 260 22.28 -4.46 -10.16
CA GLN A 260 23.09 -5.57 -9.67
C GLN A 260 23.52 -6.54 -10.79
N GLY A 261 23.10 -6.28 -12.04
CA GLY A 261 23.44 -7.08 -13.20
C GLY A 261 22.59 -8.35 -13.37
N HIS A 262 21.45 -8.46 -12.70
CA HIS A 262 20.51 -9.54 -12.94
C HIS A 262 19.78 -9.30 -14.26
N HIS A 263 19.83 -10.26 -15.18
CA HIS A 263 19.08 -10.21 -16.41
C HIS A 263 17.64 -10.67 -16.18
N PHE A 264 16.70 -9.92 -16.73
CA PHE A 264 15.29 -10.30 -16.74
C PHE A 264 15.02 -11.22 -17.92
N GLU A 265 14.82 -12.51 -17.65
CA GLU A 265 14.40 -13.45 -18.68
C GLU A 265 12.94 -13.21 -19.07
N ALA A 266 12.64 -13.42 -20.35
CA ALA A 266 11.27 -13.37 -20.85
C ALA A 266 10.70 -14.80 -20.87
N TYR A 267 9.50 -14.95 -20.33
CA TYR A 267 8.79 -16.22 -20.24
C TYR A 267 7.47 -16.13 -21.02
N THR A 268 7.04 -17.22 -21.59
CA THR A 268 5.63 -17.33 -21.99
C THR A 268 4.77 -17.60 -20.75
N CYS A 269 3.50 -17.20 -20.79
CA CYS A 269 2.59 -17.50 -19.67
C CYS A 269 2.51 -18.99 -19.34
N ASP A 270 2.60 -19.86 -20.35
CA ASP A 270 2.60 -21.32 -20.18
C ASP A 270 3.84 -21.84 -19.42
N GLU A 271 4.98 -21.19 -19.56
CA GLU A 271 6.20 -21.53 -18.81
C GLU A 271 6.09 -21.15 -17.34
N ILE A 272 5.47 -19.99 -17.06
CA ILE A 272 5.27 -19.51 -15.68
C ILE A 272 4.24 -20.38 -14.92
N LEU A 273 3.27 -20.95 -15.63
CA LEU A 273 2.20 -21.77 -15.03
C LEU A 273 2.60 -23.22 -14.77
N LYS A 274 3.76 -23.68 -15.24
CA LYS A 274 4.32 -25.02 -15.00
C LYS A 274 5.11 -25.10 -13.71
#